data_f2b0a4be64bced39965ef8e6eba70265
#
_entry.id   f2b0a4be64bced39965ef8e6eba70265
#
_cell.length_a   1.000
_cell.length_b   1.000
_cell.length_c   1.000
_cell.angle_alpha   90.00
_cell.angle_beta   90.00
_cell.angle_gamma   90.00
#
_symmetry.space_group_name_H-M   'P 1'
#
loop_
_entity.id
_entity.type
_entity.pdbx_description
1 polymer ?
#
loop_
_entity_poly.entity_id
_entity_poly.type
_entity_poly.pdbx_seq_one_letter_code
_entity_poly.pdbx_strand_id
1 'polypeptide(L)'
;MRVAYASFTECGRRSENQDYLRVLELDKNRFLFVLADGMGGHHDGACSSRIVCNAFCEYWLKHIENGIHEDFISEAALQAFNKLKRQADRKKGVKMGTTIVGAYMDGCRVHIFHCGDSRCYLFRNPKGCIFQTCDHVDFSLT
;
A
#
# COMPACT_ATOMS: atom_id res chain seq x y z
N MET A 1 8.08 22.10 7.18
CA MET A 1 6.83 21.59 7.82
C MET A 1 7.24 20.53 8.83
N ARG A 2 6.57 20.43 9.98
CA ARG A 2 6.79 19.34 10.94
C ARG A 2 5.75 18.26 10.72
N VAL A 3 6.18 17.02 10.46
CA VAL A 3 5.30 15.85 10.31
C VAL A 3 5.34 15.05 11.60
N ALA A 4 4.19 14.64 12.09
CA ALA A 4 4.05 13.65 13.14
C ALA A 4 3.12 12.54 12.62
N TYR A 5 3.46 11.29 12.89
CA TYR A 5 2.63 10.16 12.51
C TYR A 5 2.59 9.10 13.62
N ALA A 6 1.59 8.24 13.54
CA ALA A 6 1.49 7.04 14.33
C ALA A 6 0.95 5.92 13.46
N SER A 7 1.25 4.68 13.80
CA SER A 7 0.75 3.50 13.11
C SER A 7 0.44 2.39 14.10
N PHE A 8 -0.55 1.60 13.78
CA PHE A 8 -0.86 0.36 14.51
C PHE A 8 -1.48 -0.67 13.57
N THR A 9 -1.41 -1.91 13.94
CA THR A 9 -2.09 -3.02 13.27
C THR A 9 -2.47 -4.07 14.30
N GLU A 10 -3.66 -4.63 14.15
CA GLU A 10 -4.22 -5.62 15.08
C GLU A 10 -4.93 -6.74 14.33
N CYS A 11 -4.79 -7.94 14.83
CA CYS A 11 -5.48 -9.12 14.29
C CYS A 11 -7.00 -9.08 14.50
N GLY A 12 -7.45 -8.37 15.53
CA GLY A 12 -8.85 -8.32 15.91
C GLY A 12 -9.38 -9.72 16.29
N ARG A 13 -10.52 -10.10 15.71
CA ARG A 13 -11.15 -11.41 15.93
C ARG A 13 -10.70 -12.50 14.94
N ARG A 14 -9.78 -12.17 14.03
CA ARG A 14 -9.23 -13.11 13.04
C ARG A 14 -8.18 -14.01 13.70
N SER A 15 -7.95 -15.18 13.11
CA SER A 15 -6.90 -16.10 13.55
C SER A 15 -5.49 -15.61 13.17
N GLU A 16 -5.40 -14.72 12.19
CA GLU A 16 -4.16 -14.16 11.68
C GLU A 16 -4.37 -12.74 11.21
N ASN A 17 -3.37 -11.88 11.48
CA ASN A 17 -3.32 -10.55 10.90
C ASN A 17 -2.73 -10.62 9.49
N GLN A 18 -3.55 -10.31 8.49
CA GLN A 18 -3.16 -10.30 7.08
C GLN A 18 -2.84 -8.90 6.55
N ASP A 19 -2.95 -7.89 7.41
CA ASP A 19 -2.53 -6.53 7.10
C ASP A 19 -1.02 -6.38 7.27
N TYR A 20 -0.43 -5.55 6.44
CA TYR A 20 0.95 -5.15 6.57
C TYR A 20 1.11 -3.67 6.21
N LEU A 21 1.90 -2.96 6.98
CA LEU A 21 2.16 -1.55 6.76
C LEU A 21 3.66 -1.25 6.81
N ARG A 22 4.08 -0.23 6.06
CA ARG A 22 5.42 0.34 6.13
C ARG A 22 5.37 1.85 6.06
N VAL A 23 6.26 2.47 6.81
CA VAL A 23 6.54 3.91 6.73
C VAL A 23 8.01 4.07 6.38
N LEU A 24 8.29 4.87 5.35
CA LEU A 24 9.64 5.30 5.00
C LEU A 24 9.78 6.79 5.30
N GLU A 25 10.68 7.13 6.19
CA GLU A 25 11.16 8.49 6.40
C GLU A 25 12.36 8.71 5.49
N LEU A 26 12.16 9.36 4.35
CA LEU A 26 13.23 9.61 3.38
C LEU A 26 14.10 10.78 3.81
N ASP A 27 13.46 11.81 4.34
CA ASP A 27 14.08 12.95 5.02
C ASP A 27 13.04 13.72 5.86
N LYS A 28 13.41 14.88 6.40
CA LYS A 28 12.52 15.71 7.23
C LYS A 28 11.22 16.19 6.56
N ASN A 29 11.12 16.12 5.23
CA ASN A 29 9.98 16.60 4.45
C ASN A 29 9.36 15.55 3.56
N ARG A 30 10.03 14.39 3.36
CA ARG A 30 9.58 13.32 2.46
C ARG A 30 9.29 12.04 3.23
N PHE A 31 8.05 11.57 3.12
CA PHE A 31 7.54 10.38 3.81
C PHE A 31 6.72 9.54 2.85
N LEU A 32 6.89 8.23 2.90
CA LEU A 32 6.04 7.28 2.20
C LEU A 32 5.34 6.38 3.23
N PHE A 33 4.02 6.34 3.16
CA PHE A 33 3.15 5.45 3.93
C PHE A 33 2.53 4.44 2.98
N VAL A 34 2.66 3.16 3.28
CA VAL A 34 2.08 2.06 2.48
C VAL A 34 1.39 1.08 3.42
N LEU A 35 0.18 0.70 3.06
CA LEU A 35 -0.60 -0.32 3.74
C LEU A 35 -1.17 -1.29 2.70
N ALA A 36 -1.22 -2.57 3.05
CA ALA A 36 -1.79 -3.62 2.24
C ALA A 36 -2.60 -4.58 3.13
N ASP A 37 -3.79 -4.96 2.67
CA ASP A 37 -4.67 -5.98 3.27
C ASP A 37 -4.62 -7.22 2.39
N GLY A 38 -4.08 -8.28 2.95
CA GLY A 38 -3.82 -9.52 2.22
C GLY A 38 -5.06 -10.40 2.11
N MET A 39 -5.26 -10.95 0.94
CA MET A 39 -6.31 -11.92 0.64
C MET A 39 -5.70 -13.28 0.34
N GLY A 40 -6.22 -14.32 0.95
CA GLY A 40 -5.78 -15.70 0.73
C GLY A 40 -6.16 -16.61 1.89
N GLY A 41 -6.23 -17.94 1.64
CA GLY A 41 -6.41 -18.93 2.69
C GLY A 41 -5.11 -19.12 3.47
N HIS A 42 -5.21 -19.41 4.78
CA HIS A 42 -4.06 -19.66 5.69
C HIS A 42 -2.86 -18.75 5.34
N HIS A 43 -2.01 -18.38 6.06
CA HIS A 43 -0.78 -17.55 5.89
C HIS A 43 -0.49 -16.84 4.52
N ASP A 44 -1.26 -17.12 3.46
CA ASP A 44 -0.99 -16.57 2.13
C ASP A 44 -1.41 -15.10 2.00
N GLY A 45 -2.44 -14.66 2.73
CA GLY A 45 -2.82 -13.26 2.81
C GLY A 45 -1.73 -12.41 3.48
N ALA A 46 -1.26 -12.84 4.66
CA ALA A 46 -0.17 -12.15 5.37
C ALA A 46 1.14 -12.14 4.56
N CYS A 47 1.41 -13.21 3.83
CA CYS A 47 2.55 -13.28 2.91
C CYS A 47 2.39 -12.29 1.75
N SER A 48 1.17 -12.20 1.17
CA SER A 48 0.87 -11.32 0.04
C SER A 48 1.05 -9.85 0.38
N SER A 49 0.44 -9.38 1.48
CA SER A 49 0.55 -8.00 1.93
C SER A 49 2.00 -7.60 2.24
N ARG A 50 2.75 -8.48 2.89
CA ARG A 50 4.17 -8.27 3.20
C ARG A 50 5.02 -8.16 1.94
N ILE A 51 4.83 -9.07 0.96
CA ILE A 51 5.58 -9.06 -0.30
C ILE A 51 5.34 -7.75 -1.05
N VAL A 52 4.08 -7.35 -1.19
CA VAL A 52 3.71 -6.17 -1.96
C VAL A 52 4.23 -4.89 -1.30
N CYS A 53 3.99 -4.68 0.01
CA CYS A 53 4.53 -3.53 0.71
C CYS A 53 6.05 -3.44 0.63
N ASN A 54 6.75 -4.55 0.86
CA ASN A 54 8.20 -4.55 0.83
C ASN A 54 8.73 -4.27 -0.57
N ALA A 55 8.19 -4.93 -1.61
CA ALA A 55 8.65 -4.73 -2.98
C ALA A 55 8.37 -3.30 -3.49
N PHE A 56 7.21 -2.74 -3.13
CA PHE A 56 6.87 -1.35 -3.44
C PHE A 56 7.86 -0.38 -2.80
N CYS A 57 8.13 -0.55 -1.50
CA CYS A 57 9.08 0.28 -0.78
C CYS A 57 10.53 0.11 -1.27
N GLU A 58 10.95 -1.11 -1.63
CA GLU A 58 12.28 -1.37 -2.23
C GLU A 58 12.45 -0.62 -3.55
N TYR A 59 11.44 -0.67 -4.43
CA TYR A 59 11.46 0.09 -5.68
C TYR A 59 11.58 1.58 -5.40
N TRP A 60 10.77 2.09 -4.46
CA TRP A 60 10.76 3.50 -4.08
C TRP A 60 12.13 3.97 -3.62
N LEU A 61 12.73 3.28 -2.64
CA LEU A 61 14.06 3.61 -2.11
C LEU A 61 15.15 3.62 -3.19
N LYS A 62 15.03 2.71 -4.16
CA LYS A 62 16.02 2.58 -5.23
C LYS A 62 15.96 3.71 -6.27
N HIS A 63 14.76 4.26 -6.50
CA HIS A 63 14.52 5.13 -7.65
C HIS A 63 14.11 6.57 -7.30
N ILE A 64 13.73 6.86 -6.04
CA ILE A 64 13.18 8.16 -5.64
C ILE A 64 14.13 9.34 -5.87
N GLU A 65 15.43 9.12 -5.81
CA GLU A 65 16.43 10.17 -6.03
C GLU A 65 16.43 10.71 -7.47
N ASN A 66 15.90 9.95 -8.42
CA ASN A 66 15.68 10.39 -9.79
C ASN A 66 14.42 11.26 -9.96
N GLY A 67 13.69 11.48 -8.87
CA GLY A 67 12.39 12.18 -8.86
C GLY A 67 11.21 11.30 -9.27
N ILE A 68 10.01 11.77 -8.96
CA ILE A 68 8.76 11.11 -9.36
C ILE A 68 8.37 11.61 -10.76
N HIS A 69 8.32 10.70 -11.70
CA HIS A 69 7.76 10.90 -13.04
C HIS A 69 6.34 10.30 -13.14
N GLU A 70 5.66 10.51 -14.25
CA GLU A 70 4.26 10.14 -14.43
C GLU A 70 3.97 8.66 -14.12
N ASP A 71 4.84 7.75 -14.57
CA ASP A 71 4.65 6.30 -14.40
C ASP A 71 5.28 5.72 -13.14
N PHE A 72 5.95 6.53 -12.31
CA PHE A 72 6.75 6.05 -11.17
C PHE A 72 5.96 5.13 -10.21
N ILE A 73 4.74 5.55 -9.85
CA ILE A 73 3.88 4.77 -8.93
C ILE A 73 3.41 3.48 -9.59
N SER A 74 3.07 3.54 -10.88
CA SER A 74 2.65 2.37 -11.67
C SER A 74 3.79 1.36 -11.82
N GLU A 75 5.01 1.82 -12.03
CA GLU A 75 6.19 0.97 -12.10
C GLU A 75 6.49 0.29 -10.76
N ALA A 76 6.39 1.03 -9.65
CA ALA A 76 6.53 0.47 -8.30
C ALA A 76 5.47 -0.62 -8.03
N ALA A 77 4.22 -0.35 -8.41
CA ALA A 77 3.11 -1.30 -8.27
C ALA A 77 3.32 -2.55 -9.14
N LEU A 78 3.78 -2.37 -10.39
CA LEU A 78 4.07 -3.48 -11.29
C LEU A 78 5.20 -4.38 -10.77
N GLN A 79 6.26 -3.80 -10.22
CA GLN A 79 7.36 -4.56 -9.59
C GLN A 79 6.85 -5.36 -8.39
N ALA A 80 6.01 -4.76 -7.55
CA ALA A 80 5.40 -5.43 -6.40
C ALA A 80 4.49 -6.58 -6.85
N PHE A 81 3.63 -6.34 -7.86
CA PHE A 81 2.75 -7.36 -8.43
C PHE A 81 3.53 -8.54 -9.05
N ASN A 82 4.58 -8.27 -9.82
CA ASN A 82 5.42 -9.30 -10.41
C ASN A 82 6.09 -10.18 -9.35
N LYS A 83 6.52 -9.59 -8.24
CA LYS A 83 7.12 -10.34 -7.12
C LYS A 83 6.10 -11.24 -6.44
N LEU A 84 4.86 -10.74 -6.23
CA LEU A 84 3.75 -11.52 -5.69
C LEU A 84 3.39 -12.68 -6.64
N LYS A 85 3.26 -12.41 -7.94
CA LYS A 85 2.94 -13.41 -8.96
C LYS A 85 3.96 -14.55 -8.98
N ARG A 86 5.27 -14.23 -8.96
CA ARG A 86 6.32 -15.26 -8.88
C ARG A 86 6.19 -16.14 -7.65
N GLN A 87 5.77 -15.58 -6.52
CA GLN A 87 5.54 -16.36 -5.30
C GLN A 87 4.31 -17.24 -5.42
N ALA A 88 3.21 -16.74 -6.00
CA ALA A 88 2.01 -17.52 -6.26
C ALA A 88 2.28 -18.70 -7.23
N ASP A 89 3.06 -18.46 -8.28
CA ASP A 89 3.43 -19.48 -9.25
C ASP A 89 4.27 -20.62 -8.62
N ARG A 90 5.09 -20.30 -7.62
CA ARG A 90 5.86 -21.30 -6.85
C ARG A 90 4.95 -22.16 -5.95
N LYS A 91 3.85 -21.60 -5.47
CA LYS A 91 2.86 -22.26 -4.63
C LYS A 91 1.70 -22.75 -5.49
N LYS A 92 1.89 -23.80 -6.26
CA LYS A 92 0.91 -24.35 -7.21
C LYS A 92 -0.52 -24.39 -6.64
N GLY A 93 -1.46 -23.71 -7.30
CA GLY A 93 -2.90 -23.74 -6.98
C GLY A 93 -3.33 -22.81 -5.83
N VAL A 94 -2.45 -21.98 -5.30
CA VAL A 94 -2.77 -21.02 -4.24
C VAL A 94 -3.14 -19.67 -4.86
N LYS A 95 -4.29 -19.13 -4.47
CA LYS A 95 -4.69 -17.76 -4.81
C LYS A 95 -4.06 -16.80 -3.78
N MET A 96 -3.17 -15.96 -4.24
CA MET A 96 -2.54 -14.91 -3.46
C MET A 96 -2.97 -13.54 -4.00
N GLY A 97 -3.34 -12.64 -3.11
CA GLY A 97 -3.73 -11.29 -3.48
C GLY A 97 -3.60 -10.35 -2.30
N THR A 98 -3.62 -9.07 -2.58
CA THR A 98 -3.63 -8.03 -1.56
C THR A 98 -4.10 -6.71 -2.15
N THR A 99 -4.71 -5.88 -1.33
CA THR A 99 -4.88 -4.46 -1.64
C THR A 99 -3.56 -3.73 -1.50
N ILE A 100 -3.51 -2.52 -1.99
CA ILE A 100 -2.48 -1.53 -1.65
C ILE A 100 -3.12 -0.16 -1.56
N VAL A 101 -2.76 0.60 -0.54
CA VAL A 101 -3.07 2.02 -0.43
C VAL A 101 -1.86 2.73 0.17
N GLY A 102 -1.60 3.92 -0.30
CA GLY A 102 -0.49 4.69 0.25
C GLY A 102 -0.56 6.17 -0.05
N ALA A 103 0.29 6.89 0.64
CA ALA A 103 0.48 8.32 0.49
C ALA A 103 1.97 8.65 0.51
N TYR A 104 2.43 9.34 -0.50
CA TYR A 104 3.75 9.95 -0.50
C TYR A 104 3.63 11.44 -0.27
N MET A 105 4.26 11.91 0.78
CA MET A 105 4.37 13.32 1.12
C MET A 105 5.72 13.88 0.66
N ASP A 106 5.68 14.99 -0.05
CA ASP A 106 6.85 15.77 -0.44
C ASP A 106 6.61 17.25 -0.11
N GLY A 107 7.07 17.67 1.03
CA GLY A 107 6.76 18.99 1.56
C GLY A 107 5.25 19.20 1.71
N CYS A 108 4.68 20.09 0.92
CA CYS A 108 3.23 20.39 0.92
C CYS A 108 2.43 19.60 -0.11
N ARG A 109 3.05 18.72 -0.87
CA ARG A 109 2.38 17.85 -1.85
C ARG A 109 2.13 16.49 -1.26
N VAL A 110 0.98 15.91 -1.59
CA VAL A 110 0.63 14.54 -1.23
C VAL A 110 0.18 13.81 -2.47
N HIS A 111 0.83 12.70 -2.78
CA HIS A 111 0.44 11.78 -3.84
C HIS A 111 -0.23 10.58 -3.19
N ILE A 112 -1.51 10.38 -3.46
CA ILE A 112 -2.28 9.24 -2.93
C ILE A 112 -2.46 8.24 -4.06
N PHE A 113 -2.25 6.97 -3.75
CA PHE A 113 -2.46 5.85 -4.68
C PHE A 113 -3.13 4.69 -3.97
N HIS A 114 -3.92 3.91 -4.70
CA HIS A 114 -4.56 2.71 -4.14
C HIS A 114 -4.96 1.73 -5.24
N CYS A 115 -5.10 0.48 -4.84
CA CYS A 115 -5.74 -0.58 -5.60
C CYS A 115 -6.46 -1.51 -4.61
N GLY A 116 -7.77 -1.66 -4.75
CA GLY A 116 -8.63 -2.41 -3.84
C GLY A 116 -9.55 -1.52 -3.01
N ASP A 117 -9.95 -2.00 -1.84
CA ASP A 117 -10.91 -1.39 -0.93
C ASP A 117 -10.28 -0.85 0.38
N SER A 118 -8.96 -0.94 0.52
CA SER A 118 -8.23 -0.19 1.56
C SER A 118 -8.25 1.30 1.27
N ARG A 119 -8.56 2.11 2.29
CA ARG A 119 -8.92 3.52 2.08
C ARG A 119 -7.89 4.48 2.64
N CYS A 120 -7.72 5.62 1.96
CA CYS A 120 -7.03 6.80 2.43
C CYS A 120 -8.01 7.97 2.58
N TYR A 121 -7.91 8.68 3.68
CA TYR A 121 -8.70 9.86 3.97
C TYR A 121 -7.80 11.05 4.21
N LEU A 122 -8.17 12.21 3.67
CA LEU A 122 -7.50 13.48 3.95
C LEU A 122 -8.45 14.41 4.70
N PHE A 123 -8.05 14.80 5.89
CA PHE A 123 -8.76 15.75 6.72
C PHE A 123 -8.05 17.09 6.77
N ARG A 124 -8.81 18.16 6.83
CA ARG A 124 -8.29 19.52 7.00
C ARG A 124 -9.14 20.29 7.99
N ASN A 125 -8.53 20.74 9.08
CA ASN A 125 -9.20 21.57 10.06
C ASN A 125 -9.45 22.98 9.47
N PRO A 126 -10.66 23.61 9.63
CA PRO A 126 -11.88 23.05 10.24
C PRO A 126 -12.81 22.32 9.24
N LYS A 127 -12.38 22.08 8.00
CA LYS A 127 -13.24 21.58 6.91
C LYS A 127 -13.66 20.11 7.04
N GLY A 128 -13.04 19.33 7.93
CA GLY A 128 -13.30 17.90 8.04
C GLY A 128 -12.63 17.07 6.94
N CYS A 129 -13.26 15.95 6.54
CA CYS A 129 -12.78 15.12 5.45
C CYS A 129 -12.95 15.83 4.11
N ILE A 130 -11.86 16.09 3.41
CA ILE A 130 -11.86 16.78 2.11
C ILE A 130 -11.55 15.86 0.93
N PHE A 131 -11.08 14.63 1.21
CA PHE A 131 -10.80 13.62 0.21
C PHE A 131 -10.90 12.22 0.82
N GLN A 132 -11.38 11.27 0.03
CA GLN A 132 -11.40 9.84 0.32
C GLN A 132 -11.19 9.07 -0.98
N THR A 133 -10.41 7.99 -0.96
CA THR A 133 -10.30 7.06 -2.08
C THR A 133 -11.60 6.31 -2.31
N CYS A 134 -11.92 5.98 -3.57
CA CYS A 134 -13.07 5.16 -3.94
C CYS A 134 -12.66 3.69 -4.02
N ASP A 135 -13.42 2.81 -3.39
CA ASP A 135 -13.14 1.37 -3.43
C ASP A 135 -13.21 0.84 -4.87
N HIS A 136 -12.24 0.02 -5.24
CA HIS A 136 -12.33 -0.81 -6.44
C HIS A 136 -13.10 -2.08 -6.07
N VAL A 137 -14.35 -2.15 -6.47
CA VAL A 137 -15.21 -3.34 -6.29
C VAL A 137 -15.40 -4.02 -7.64
N ASP A 138 -15.17 -5.33 -7.68
CA ASP A 138 -15.54 -6.13 -8.82
C ASP A 138 -17.07 -6.22 -8.88
N PHE A 139 -17.67 -5.51 -9.81
CA PHE A 139 -19.04 -5.77 -10.23
C PHE A 139 -19.05 -7.00 -11.15
N SER A 140 -18.79 -8.17 -10.61
CA SER A 140 -19.16 -9.40 -11.30
C SER A 140 -20.67 -9.46 -11.28
N LEU A 141 -21.28 -9.09 -12.39
CA LEU A 141 -22.69 -9.30 -12.65
C LEU A 141 -22.97 -10.80 -12.53
N THR A 142 -23.71 -11.15 -11.48
CA THR A 142 -24.39 -12.44 -11.36
C THR A 142 -25.50 -12.52 -12.38
#